data_9dadc3ea81fa9a0b5833e1adea46b0d9
#
_entry.id   9dadc3ea81fa9a0b5833e1adea46b0d9
#
_cell.length_a   1.000
_cell.length_b   1.000
_cell.length_c   1.000
_cell.angle_alpha   90.00
_cell.angle_beta   90.00
_cell.angle_gamma   90.00
#
_symmetry.space_group_name_H-M   'P 1'
#
loop_
_entity.id
_entity.type
_entity.pdbx_description
1 polymer ?
#
loop_
_entity_poly.entity_id
_entity_poly.type
_entity_poly.pdbx_seq_one_letter_code
_entity_poly.pdbx_strand_id
1 'polypeptide(L)'
;GPVETMGFKAFNLARMAAIGLPVPQAFVLGTPFCQTFGDDPAAFRPALRKLLESQIERLEAACGLEFGSGRKPLLVSVRSGAPVSMPGMMDTLLDVGLTDATLRGLLRLTGNPRLVWDSYRRLIQQYAEVVHHNPAAPFREALALAMAATGARRPQELDFHALTRLARRNL
;
A
#
# COMPACT_ATOMS: atom_id res chain seq x y z
N GLY A 1 11.47 15.30 14.19
CA GLY A 1 10.81 14.89 15.41
C GLY A 1 11.54 13.73 16.08
N PRO A 2 11.34 13.48 17.38
CA PRO A 2 11.96 12.36 18.08
C PRO A 2 11.42 11.01 17.59
N VAL A 3 12.20 9.95 17.78
CA VAL A 3 11.86 8.58 17.32
C VAL A 3 10.56 8.06 17.97
N GLU A 4 10.29 8.48 19.20
CA GLU A 4 9.12 8.10 19.99
C GLU A 4 7.81 8.59 19.35
N THR A 5 7.84 9.74 18.66
CA THR A 5 6.66 10.32 18.02
C THR A 5 6.52 9.95 16.55
N MET A 6 7.62 9.64 15.85
CA MET A 6 7.61 9.33 14.42
C MET A 6 7.66 7.83 14.14
N GLY A 7 8.19 7.06 15.08
CA GLY A 7 8.57 5.66 14.86
C GLY A 7 9.93 5.52 14.17
N PHE A 8 10.58 4.38 14.40
CA PHE A 8 11.96 4.13 13.98
C PHE A 8 12.18 4.23 12.46
N LYS A 9 11.25 3.70 11.66
CA LYS A 9 11.36 3.73 10.18
C LYS A 9 11.32 5.16 9.64
N ALA A 10 10.35 5.95 10.07
CA ALA A 10 10.19 7.33 9.60
C ALA A 10 11.37 8.21 10.09
N PHE A 11 11.81 8.02 11.30
CA PHE A 11 12.98 8.71 11.84
C PHE A 11 14.24 8.46 11.00
N ASN A 12 14.51 7.21 10.64
CA ASN A 12 15.65 6.89 9.79
C ASN A 12 15.52 7.42 8.36
N LEU A 13 14.33 7.39 7.75
CA LEU A 13 14.11 8.02 6.44
C LEU A 13 14.37 9.53 6.49
N ALA A 14 13.92 10.21 7.55
CA ALA A 14 14.20 11.63 7.74
C ALA A 14 15.71 11.91 7.87
N ARG A 15 16.46 11.06 8.58
CA ARG A 15 17.93 11.15 8.67
C ARG A 15 18.61 10.92 7.32
N MET A 16 18.14 9.93 6.56
CA MET A 16 18.66 9.67 5.20
C MET A 16 18.44 10.89 4.29
N ALA A 17 17.24 11.47 4.32
CA ALA A 17 16.95 12.70 3.58
C ALA A 17 17.85 13.87 4.01
N ALA A 18 18.10 14.04 5.31
CA ALA A 18 18.93 15.11 5.85
C ALA A 18 20.39 15.04 5.39
N ILE A 19 20.90 13.85 5.06
CA ILE A 19 22.27 13.67 4.50
C ILE A 19 22.28 13.60 2.98
N GLY A 20 21.16 13.97 2.31
CA GLY A 20 21.07 14.06 0.85
C GLY A 20 20.81 12.74 0.13
N LEU A 21 20.49 11.66 0.83
CA LEU A 21 20.11 10.41 0.16
C LEU A 21 18.71 10.53 -0.43
N PRO A 22 18.46 9.94 -1.61
CA PRO A 22 17.14 9.94 -2.24
C PRO A 22 16.19 9.07 -1.41
N VAL A 23 15.14 9.68 -0.88
CA VAL A 23 14.05 9.00 -0.18
C VAL A 23 12.72 9.31 -0.85
N PRO A 24 11.77 8.38 -0.85
CA PRO A 24 10.42 8.64 -1.35
C PRO A 24 9.76 9.78 -0.60
N GLN A 25 8.94 10.57 -1.29
CA GLN A 25 8.07 11.55 -0.65
C GLN A 25 7.10 10.85 0.29
N ALA A 26 6.94 11.37 1.49
CA ALA A 26 6.12 10.72 2.52
C ALA A 26 5.63 11.74 3.55
N PHE A 27 4.60 11.37 4.28
CA PHE A 27 4.21 12.02 5.53
C PHE A 27 4.05 11.00 6.64
N VAL A 28 4.07 11.44 7.87
CA VAL A 28 3.99 10.60 9.06
C VAL A 28 2.87 11.09 9.95
N LEU A 29 1.97 10.18 10.32
CA LEU A 29 1.05 10.39 11.43
C LEU A 29 1.76 9.95 12.70
N GLY A 30 2.04 10.89 13.58
CA GLY A 30 2.78 10.63 14.82
C GLY A 30 1.94 9.84 15.84
N THR A 31 2.62 9.29 16.85
CA THR A 31 1.98 8.48 17.90
C THR A 31 0.82 9.17 18.65
N PRO A 32 0.77 10.50 18.83
CA PRO A 32 -0.39 11.15 19.44
C PRO A 32 -1.71 10.88 18.70
N PHE A 33 -1.66 10.69 17.36
CA PHE A 33 -2.86 10.34 16.59
C PHE A 33 -3.42 8.97 16.95
N CYS A 34 -2.57 8.01 17.32
CA CYS A 34 -3.02 6.68 17.75
C CYS A 34 -3.77 6.76 19.07
N GLN A 35 -3.33 7.58 20.01
CA GLN A 35 -3.98 7.77 21.29
C GLN A 35 -5.37 8.40 21.10
N THR A 36 -5.45 9.51 20.39
CA THR A 36 -6.71 10.20 20.09
C THR A 36 -7.70 9.30 19.36
N PHE A 37 -7.23 8.48 18.43
CA PHE A 37 -8.08 7.50 17.73
C PHE A 37 -8.58 6.41 18.67
N GLY A 38 -7.75 5.94 19.61
CA GLY A 38 -8.12 4.92 20.60
C GLY A 38 -9.19 5.40 21.58
N ASP A 39 -9.16 6.69 21.96
CA ASP A 39 -10.11 7.27 22.91
C ASP A 39 -11.51 7.45 22.30
N ASP A 40 -11.62 8.03 21.10
CA ASP A 40 -12.90 8.20 20.37
C ASP A 40 -12.71 8.11 18.87
N PRO A 41 -12.77 6.89 18.28
CA PRO A 41 -12.61 6.71 16.85
C PRO A 41 -13.66 7.41 15.99
N ALA A 42 -14.89 7.55 16.50
CA ALA A 42 -16.00 8.13 15.74
C ALA A 42 -15.83 9.64 15.57
N ALA A 43 -15.50 10.34 16.65
CA ALA A 43 -15.24 11.77 16.63
C ALA A 43 -13.94 12.11 15.89
N PHE A 44 -12.93 11.24 15.94
CA PHE A 44 -11.64 11.47 15.31
C PHE A 44 -11.65 11.29 13.79
N ARG A 45 -12.47 10.40 13.24
CA ARG A 45 -12.50 10.06 11.80
C ARG A 45 -12.65 11.27 10.86
N PRO A 46 -13.55 12.23 11.09
CA PRO A 46 -13.67 13.39 10.20
C PRO A 46 -12.42 14.28 10.16
N ALA A 47 -11.80 14.51 11.32
CA ALA A 47 -10.57 15.28 11.43
C ALA A 47 -9.38 14.56 10.75
N LEU A 48 -9.25 13.24 10.97
CA LEU A 48 -8.26 12.41 10.31
C LEU A 48 -8.44 12.43 8.79
N ARG A 49 -9.66 12.28 8.31
CA ARG A 49 -9.96 12.32 6.87
C ARG A 49 -9.48 13.62 6.23
N LYS A 50 -9.85 14.77 6.80
CA LYS A 50 -9.43 16.09 6.32
C LYS A 50 -7.91 16.25 6.31
N LEU A 51 -7.23 15.73 7.36
CA LEU A 51 -5.78 15.75 7.43
C LEU A 51 -5.17 14.86 6.33
N LEU A 52 -5.69 13.65 6.12
CA LEU A 52 -5.20 12.75 5.07
C LEU A 52 -5.38 13.36 3.68
N GLU A 53 -6.54 13.94 3.39
CA GLU A 53 -6.80 14.64 2.12
C GLU A 53 -5.73 15.72 1.88
N SER A 54 -5.48 16.60 2.85
CA SER A 54 -4.46 17.64 2.75
C SER A 54 -3.03 17.09 2.57
N GLN A 55 -2.68 15.97 3.20
CA GLN A 55 -1.35 15.37 3.04
C GLN A 55 -1.20 14.64 1.70
N ILE A 56 -2.26 14.02 1.20
CA ILE A 56 -2.27 13.43 -0.13
C ILE A 56 -2.10 14.50 -1.21
N GLU A 57 -2.81 15.63 -1.13
CA GLU A 57 -2.62 16.77 -2.05
C GLU A 57 -1.15 17.25 -2.11
N ARG A 58 -0.46 17.26 -0.97
CA ARG A 58 0.97 17.60 -0.92
C ARG A 58 1.84 16.53 -1.62
N LEU A 59 1.54 15.24 -1.44
CA LEU A 59 2.24 14.17 -2.14
C LEU A 59 1.99 14.24 -3.65
N GLU A 60 0.77 14.51 -4.07
CA GLU A 60 0.40 14.70 -5.47
C GLU A 60 1.22 15.82 -6.12
N ALA A 61 1.27 16.98 -5.46
CA ALA A 61 2.04 18.11 -5.93
C ALA A 61 3.55 17.79 -6.01
N ALA A 62 4.09 17.07 -5.04
CA ALA A 62 5.50 16.70 -5.00
C ALA A 62 5.88 15.62 -6.04
N CYS A 63 4.96 14.70 -6.35
CA CYS A 63 5.21 13.59 -7.28
C CYS A 63 4.76 13.86 -8.72
N GLY A 64 3.89 14.84 -8.96
CA GLY A 64 3.25 15.09 -10.26
C GLY A 64 2.28 13.97 -10.66
N LEU A 65 1.75 13.24 -9.68
CA LEU A 65 0.79 12.14 -9.80
C LEU A 65 -0.46 12.50 -9.00
N GLU A 66 -1.56 11.77 -9.20
CA GLU A 66 -2.86 12.08 -8.62
C GLU A 66 -3.50 10.82 -8.03
N PHE A 67 -3.90 10.87 -6.75
CA PHE A 67 -4.50 9.72 -6.06
C PHE A 67 -5.89 9.43 -6.62
N GLY A 68 -6.11 8.19 -7.04
CA GLY A 68 -7.37 7.79 -7.69
C GLY A 68 -7.49 8.14 -9.17
N SER A 69 -6.49 8.79 -9.78
CA SER A 69 -6.52 9.16 -11.19
C SER A 69 -6.43 7.96 -12.13
N GLY A 70 -7.30 7.90 -13.11
CA GLY A 70 -7.26 6.90 -14.19
C GLY A 70 -6.18 7.16 -15.24
N ARG A 71 -5.42 8.26 -15.13
CA ARG A 71 -4.36 8.64 -16.09
C ARG A 71 -2.96 8.58 -15.50
N LYS A 72 -2.74 9.19 -14.35
CA LYS A 72 -1.45 9.29 -13.65
C LYS A 72 -1.63 8.94 -12.18
N PRO A 73 -1.98 7.69 -11.85
CA PRO A 73 -2.31 7.31 -10.48
C PRO A 73 -1.10 7.45 -9.54
N LEU A 74 -1.30 8.17 -8.43
CA LEU A 74 -0.43 8.11 -7.29
C LEU A 74 -0.73 6.83 -6.50
N LEU A 75 0.27 6.00 -6.27
CA LEU A 75 0.18 4.83 -5.40
C LEU A 75 1.04 5.08 -4.17
N VAL A 76 0.51 4.73 -3.01
CA VAL A 76 1.21 4.91 -1.73
C VAL A 76 1.37 3.60 -0.99
N SER A 77 2.45 3.48 -0.22
CA SER A 77 2.61 2.40 0.76
C SER A 77 2.24 2.91 2.14
N VAL A 78 1.31 2.25 2.80
CA VAL A 78 0.94 2.53 4.18
C VAL A 78 1.69 1.57 5.09
N ARG A 79 2.40 2.11 6.06
CA ARG A 79 3.24 1.32 6.98
C ARG A 79 2.96 1.73 8.41
N SER A 80 2.73 0.76 9.26
CA SER A 80 2.73 0.99 10.69
C SER A 80 4.15 1.26 11.18
N GLY A 81 4.27 2.10 12.21
CA GLY A 81 5.52 2.46 12.85
C GLY A 81 5.52 2.13 14.34
N ALA A 82 6.68 1.73 14.88
CA ALA A 82 6.93 1.60 16.31
C ALA A 82 8.25 2.26 16.65
N PRO A 83 8.44 2.66 17.93
CA PRO A 83 9.71 3.23 18.38
C PRO A 83 10.89 2.28 18.26
N VAL A 84 10.60 0.97 18.28
CA VAL A 84 11.61 -0.10 18.17
C VAL A 84 11.36 -0.87 16.86
N SER A 85 12.44 -1.30 16.20
CA SER A 85 12.35 -2.14 15.01
C SER A 85 11.86 -3.54 15.39
N MET A 86 10.72 -3.94 14.84
CA MET A 86 10.12 -5.27 15.04
C MET A 86 9.92 -5.93 13.66
N PRO A 87 10.95 -6.62 13.13
CA PRO A 87 10.84 -7.26 11.81
C PRO A 87 9.70 -8.28 11.78
N GLY A 88 8.87 -8.22 10.73
CA GLY A 88 7.75 -9.16 10.52
C GLY A 88 6.52 -8.97 11.42
N MET A 89 6.55 -8.04 12.38
CA MET A 89 5.41 -7.78 13.28
C MET A 89 4.60 -6.54 12.90
N MET A 90 4.97 -5.86 11.82
CA MET A 90 4.35 -4.60 11.42
C MET A 90 3.78 -4.72 10.03
N ASP A 91 2.49 -4.48 9.94
CA ASP A 91 1.77 -4.56 8.67
C ASP A 91 2.19 -3.46 7.70
N THR A 92 2.19 -3.83 6.44
CA THR A 92 2.42 -2.92 5.31
C THR A 92 1.37 -3.19 4.26
N LEU A 93 0.69 -2.13 3.82
CA LEU A 93 -0.15 -2.16 2.63
C LEU A 93 0.63 -1.50 1.50
N LEU A 94 0.86 -2.23 0.42
CA LEU A 94 1.51 -1.73 -0.78
C LEU A 94 0.48 -1.34 -1.83
N ASP A 95 0.86 -0.41 -2.70
CA ASP A 95 0.08 -0.01 -3.88
C ASP A 95 -1.34 0.50 -3.56
N VAL A 96 -1.55 1.09 -2.38
CA VAL A 96 -2.82 1.74 -2.00
C VAL A 96 -3.11 2.87 -2.99
N GLY A 97 -4.30 2.87 -3.55
CA GLY A 97 -4.71 3.71 -4.68
C GLY A 97 -4.96 2.92 -5.96
N LEU A 98 -4.57 1.63 -6.02
CA LEU A 98 -4.99 0.75 -7.10
C LEU A 98 -6.46 0.36 -6.92
N THR A 99 -7.22 0.61 -7.98
CA THR A 99 -8.62 0.26 -8.15
C THR A 99 -8.87 -0.06 -9.62
N ASP A 100 -10.01 -0.62 -9.98
CA ASP A 100 -10.35 -0.83 -11.39
C ASP A 100 -10.24 0.44 -12.24
N ALA A 101 -10.56 1.60 -11.66
CA ALA A 101 -10.45 2.89 -12.33
C ALA A 101 -9.01 3.31 -12.63
N THR A 102 -8.06 2.95 -11.75
CA THR A 102 -6.65 3.38 -11.84
C THR A 102 -5.73 2.41 -12.57
N LEU A 103 -6.15 1.14 -12.77
CA LEU A 103 -5.34 0.11 -13.44
C LEU A 103 -4.85 0.55 -14.82
N ARG A 104 -5.72 1.20 -15.62
CA ARG A 104 -5.35 1.69 -16.96
C ARG A 104 -4.28 2.77 -16.91
N GLY A 105 -4.34 3.64 -15.91
CA GLY A 105 -3.32 4.68 -15.68
C GLY A 105 -1.97 4.06 -15.36
N LEU A 106 -1.93 3.11 -14.44
CA LEU A 106 -0.71 2.40 -14.08
C LEU A 106 -0.14 1.62 -15.27
N LEU A 107 -1.01 0.98 -16.06
CA LEU A 107 -0.57 0.29 -17.28
C LEU A 107 0.10 1.24 -18.29
N ARG A 108 -0.45 2.43 -18.48
CA ARG A 108 0.16 3.44 -19.35
C ARG A 108 1.51 3.91 -18.83
N LEU A 109 1.65 4.09 -17.53
CA LEU A 109 2.90 4.55 -16.90
C LEU A 109 4.00 3.48 -16.95
N THR A 110 3.64 2.21 -16.80
CA THR A 110 4.61 1.12 -16.65
C THR A 110 4.85 0.32 -17.94
N GLY A 111 3.87 0.31 -18.85
CA GLY A 111 3.88 -0.57 -20.03
C GLY A 111 3.86 -2.07 -19.70
N ASN A 112 3.62 -2.44 -18.43
CA ASN A 112 3.79 -3.81 -17.95
C ASN A 112 2.48 -4.35 -17.33
N PRO A 113 1.63 -5.03 -18.14
CA PRO A 113 0.36 -5.58 -17.65
C PRO A 113 0.54 -6.62 -16.55
N ARG A 114 1.63 -7.41 -16.60
CA ARG A 114 1.91 -8.39 -15.55
C ARG A 114 2.18 -7.73 -14.19
N LEU A 115 3.00 -6.67 -14.16
CA LEU A 115 3.25 -5.88 -12.95
C LEU A 115 1.93 -5.34 -12.37
N VAL A 116 1.12 -4.71 -13.22
CA VAL A 116 -0.14 -4.07 -12.80
C VAL A 116 -1.08 -5.06 -12.14
N TRP A 117 -1.29 -6.23 -12.76
CA TRP A 117 -2.22 -7.22 -12.21
C TRP A 117 -1.66 -7.97 -11.00
N ASP A 118 -0.35 -8.20 -10.92
CA ASP A 118 0.26 -8.79 -9.71
C ASP A 118 0.22 -7.82 -8.53
N SER A 119 0.48 -6.51 -8.75
CA SER A 119 0.31 -5.48 -7.73
C SER A 119 -1.14 -5.41 -7.23
N TYR A 120 -2.12 -5.42 -8.14
CA TYR A 120 -3.53 -5.36 -7.75
C TYR A 120 -3.97 -6.60 -6.96
N ARG A 121 -3.60 -7.80 -7.42
CA ARG A 121 -3.85 -9.04 -6.68
C ARG A 121 -3.26 -9.01 -5.27
N ARG A 122 -2.02 -8.52 -5.14
CA ARG A 122 -1.34 -8.41 -3.83
C ARG A 122 -2.01 -7.40 -2.92
N LEU A 123 -2.43 -6.26 -3.46
CA LEU A 123 -3.17 -5.27 -2.67
C LEU A 123 -4.48 -5.85 -2.15
N ILE A 124 -5.27 -6.54 -3.00
CA ILE A 124 -6.53 -7.20 -2.59
C ILE A 124 -6.26 -8.16 -1.43
N GLN A 125 -5.27 -9.03 -1.57
CA GLN A 125 -4.89 -9.97 -0.52
C GLN A 125 -4.45 -9.26 0.76
N GLN A 126 -3.50 -8.32 0.68
CA GLN A 126 -3.00 -7.57 1.84
C GLN A 126 -4.13 -6.79 2.53
N TYR A 127 -5.02 -6.17 1.76
CA TYR A 127 -6.14 -5.44 2.31
C TYR A 127 -7.11 -6.36 3.07
N ALA A 128 -7.42 -7.52 2.51
CA ALA A 128 -8.25 -8.52 3.16
C ALA A 128 -7.59 -9.05 4.46
N GLU A 129 -6.30 -9.35 4.43
CA GLU A 129 -5.57 -9.88 5.59
C GLU A 129 -5.40 -8.82 6.68
N VAL A 130 -4.95 -7.62 6.33
CA VAL A 130 -4.55 -6.58 7.30
C VAL A 130 -5.74 -5.76 7.80
N VAL A 131 -6.70 -5.40 6.93
CA VAL A 131 -7.81 -4.52 7.29
C VAL A 131 -9.03 -5.31 7.75
N HIS A 132 -9.32 -6.41 7.07
CA HIS A 132 -10.48 -7.25 7.40
C HIS A 132 -10.14 -8.46 8.25
N HIS A 133 -8.86 -8.69 8.55
CA HIS A 133 -8.37 -9.85 9.31
C HIS A 133 -8.83 -11.20 8.74
N ASN A 134 -8.99 -11.26 7.42
CA ASN A 134 -9.34 -12.48 6.72
C ASN A 134 -8.15 -13.46 6.72
N PRO A 135 -8.41 -14.77 6.78
CA PRO A 135 -7.34 -15.76 6.74
C PRO A 135 -6.63 -15.75 5.37
N ALA A 136 -5.31 -15.90 5.38
CA ALA A 136 -4.48 -15.94 4.16
C ALA A 136 -4.67 -17.23 3.33
N ALA A 137 -5.24 -18.28 3.93
CA ALA A 137 -5.34 -19.61 3.28
C ALA A 137 -6.09 -19.58 1.94
N PRO A 138 -7.28 -18.98 1.81
CA PRO A 138 -8.02 -18.95 0.54
C PRO A 138 -7.22 -18.27 -0.60
N PHE A 139 -6.48 -17.21 -0.30
CA PHE A 139 -5.64 -16.51 -1.29
C PHE A 139 -4.46 -17.37 -1.75
N ARG A 140 -3.81 -18.08 -0.82
CA ARG A 140 -2.72 -19.02 -1.14
C ARG A 140 -3.21 -20.19 -1.98
N GLU A 141 -4.37 -20.75 -1.65
CA GLU A 141 -5.00 -21.84 -2.41
C GLU A 141 -5.36 -21.39 -3.82
N ALA A 142 -5.99 -20.23 -3.98
CA ALA A 142 -6.33 -19.67 -5.27
C ALA A 142 -5.09 -19.43 -6.14
N LEU A 143 -3.99 -18.95 -5.55
CA LEU A 143 -2.71 -18.78 -6.23
C LEU A 143 -2.11 -20.14 -6.65
N ALA A 144 -2.12 -21.14 -5.76
CA ALA A 144 -1.62 -22.49 -6.06
C ALA A 144 -2.40 -23.14 -7.20
N LEU A 145 -3.73 -23.00 -7.21
CA LEU A 145 -4.58 -23.50 -8.30
C LEU A 145 -4.28 -22.80 -9.64
N ALA A 146 -4.07 -21.48 -9.63
CA ALA A 146 -3.69 -20.74 -10.83
C ALA A 146 -2.32 -21.17 -11.36
N MET A 147 -1.36 -21.41 -10.49
CA MET A 147 -0.04 -21.96 -10.87
C MET A 147 -0.14 -23.36 -11.44
N ALA A 148 -0.89 -24.26 -10.81
CA ALA A 148 -1.10 -25.61 -11.32
C ALA A 148 -1.76 -25.62 -12.70
N ALA A 149 -2.78 -24.77 -12.90
CA ALA A 149 -3.49 -24.67 -14.18
C ALA A 149 -2.63 -24.14 -15.34
N THR A 150 -1.57 -23.40 -15.04
CA THR A 150 -0.65 -22.82 -16.05
C THR A 150 0.68 -23.56 -16.15
N GLY A 151 0.94 -24.52 -15.30
CA GLY A 151 2.25 -25.18 -15.20
C GLY A 151 3.36 -24.33 -14.58
N ALA A 152 3.01 -23.17 -14.00
CA ALA A 152 3.97 -22.27 -13.37
C ALA A 152 4.53 -22.88 -12.07
N ARG A 153 5.84 -22.82 -11.90
CA ARG A 153 6.53 -23.28 -10.68
C ARG A 153 6.62 -22.19 -9.61
N ARG A 154 6.55 -20.92 -10.02
CA ARG A 154 6.64 -19.75 -9.15
C ARG A 154 5.60 -18.70 -9.56
N PRO A 155 5.09 -17.89 -8.64
CA PRO A 155 4.13 -16.83 -8.95
C PRO A 155 4.62 -15.86 -10.04
N GLN A 156 5.93 -15.66 -10.14
CA GLN A 156 6.56 -14.79 -11.14
C GLN A 156 6.40 -15.30 -12.59
N GLU A 157 6.08 -16.56 -12.78
CA GLU A 157 5.90 -17.20 -14.09
C GLU A 157 4.44 -17.09 -14.58
N LEU A 158 3.50 -16.66 -13.72
CA LEU A 158 2.14 -16.40 -14.14
C LEU A 158 2.07 -15.23 -15.12
N ASP A 159 1.37 -15.41 -16.21
CA ASP A 159 1.09 -14.35 -17.17
C ASP A 159 0.02 -13.36 -16.64
N PHE A 160 -0.17 -12.26 -17.34
CA PHE A 160 -1.14 -11.24 -16.90
C PHE A 160 -2.59 -11.71 -17.02
N HIS A 161 -2.92 -12.67 -17.90
CA HIS A 161 -4.26 -13.24 -18.01
C HIS A 161 -4.62 -14.08 -16.78
N ALA A 162 -3.69 -14.92 -16.32
CA ALA A 162 -3.85 -15.70 -15.09
C ALA A 162 -3.97 -14.79 -13.86
N LEU A 163 -3.12 -13.76 -13.78
CA LEU A 163 -3.16 -12.78 -12.70
C LEU A 163 -4.46 -11.95 -12.70
N THR A 164 -4.96 -11.58 -13.87
CA THR A 164 -6.27 -10.89 -14.01
C THR A 164 -7.41 -11.74 -13.47
N ARG A 165 -7.47 -13.01 -13.87
CA ARG A 165 -8.51 -13.94 -13.38
C ARG A 165 -8.41 -14.13 -11.86
N LEU A 166 -7.19 -14.26 -11.35
CA LEU A 166 -6.94 -14.45 -9.92
C LEU A 166 -7.34 -13.20 -9.11
N ALA A 167 -6.97 -12.00 -9.56
CA ALA A 167 -7.37 -10.75 -8.91
C ALA A 167 -8.89 -10.59 -8.86
N ARG A 168 -9.57 -10.81 -9.98
CA ARG A 168 -11.04 -10.68 -10.07
C ARG A 168 -11.82 -11.74 -9.29
N ARG A 169 -11.23 -12.91 -9.06
CA ARG A 169 -11.83 -13.95 -8.21
C ARG A 169 -11.78 -13.60 -6.73
N ASN A 170 -10.79 -12.80 -6.33
CA ASN A 170 -10.51 -12.46 -4.94
C ASN A 170 -11.13 -11.11 -4.51
N LEU A 171 -11.84 -10.41 -5.43
CA LEU A 171 -12.65 -9.24 -5.13
C LEU A 171 -14.00 -9.63 -4.54
#